data_816f2fc7903606a45c175eed44439958
#
_entry.id   816f2fc7903606a45c175eed44439958
#
_cell.length_a   1.000
_cell.length_b   1.000
_cell.length_c   1.000
_cell.angle_alpha   90.00
_cell.angle_beta   90.00
_cell.angle_gamma   90.00
#
_symmetry.space_group_name_H-M   'P 1'
#
loop_
_entity.id
_entity.type
_entity.pdbx_description
1 polymer ?
#
loop_
_entity_poly.entity_id
_entity_poly.type
_entity_poly.pdbx_seq_one_letter_code
_entity_poly.pdbx_strand_id
1 'polypeptide(L)'
;MAKKASIKDIAEAVGVSTALVSYVLNNREREARVSPETAKKIRKTAKRLNYQPNQVAKSLKSGRSLAIGLIVADISNPFFGQLARTIEDRSEKAGYTVIFASSDENAESSNKLMKALINRQIDGFIIAPAEGTQAQLQYLKASNIPFVLIDRYFEEINASYVVSDNFNATFEATRELLKKGYKKIGFVRYNNELQHTQ
;
A
#
# COMPACT_ATOMS: atom_id res chain seq x y z
N MET A 1 21.09 -21.98 9.12
CA MET A 1 20.52 -21.19 7.99
C MET A 1 21.59 -20.96 6.94
N ALA A 2 21.35 -21.24 5.66
CA ALA A 2 22.32 -20.94 4.60
C ALA A 2 22.55 -19.42 4.50
N LYS A 3 23.81 -19.02 4.43
CA LYS A 3 24.22 -17.61 4.30
C LYS A 3 23.68 -17.06 2.96
N LYS A 4 22.82 -16.05 3.01
CA LYS A 4 22.35 -15.38 1.78
C LYS A 4 23.51 -14.67 1.11
N ALA A 5 23.62 -14.83 -0.22
CA ALA A 5 24.63 -14.14 -0.99
C ALA A 5 24.48 -12.60 -0.85
N SER A 6 25.59 -11.91 -0.74
CA SER A 6 25.70 -10.46 -0.60
C SER A 6 26.29 -9.82 -1.85
N ILE A 7 26.18 -8.49 -1.96
CA ILE A 7 26.88 -7.71 -3.00
C ILE A 7 28.40 -7.96 -2.94
N LYS A 8 28.95 -8.18 -1.73
CA LYS A 8 30.37 -8.44 -1.52
C LYS A 8 30.78 -9.76 -2.16
N ASP A 9 29.98 -10.81 -1.99
CA ASP A 9 30.27 -12.13 -2.59
C ASP A 9 30.27 -12.06 -4.13
N ILE A 10 29.40 -11.23 -4.73
CA ILE A 10 29.38 -11.00 -6.18
C ILE A 10 30.63 -10.22 -6.60
N ALA A 11 31.02 -9.18 -5.87
CA ALA A 11 32.18 -8.34 -6.15
C ALA A 11 33.46 -9.16 -6.14
N GLU A 12 33.63 -9.99 -5.13
CA GLU A 12 34.78 -10.92 -5.00
C GLU A 12 34.84 -11.95 -6.16
N ALA A 13 33.66 -12.55 -6.49
CA ALA A 13 33.60 -13.55 -7.56
C ALA A 13 33.83 -12.99 -8.97
N VAL A 14 33.61 -11.70 -9.20
CA VAL A 14 33.81 -11.04 -10.50
C VAL A 14 35.15 -10.26 -10.56
N GLY A 15 35.75 -9.94 -9.39
CA GLY A 15 36.97 -9.14 -9.29
C GLY A 15 36.70 -7.64 -9.48
N VAL A 16 35.62 -7.12 -8.95
CA VAL A 16 35.21 -5.70 -9.08
C VAL A 16 34.83 -5.11 -7.72
N SER A 17 34.66 -3.79 -7.64
CA SER A 17 34.18 -3.15 -6.42
C SER A 17 32.69 -3.41 -6.15
N THR A 18 32.29 -3.40 -4.88
CA THR A 18 30.87 -3.50 -4.47
C THR A 18 30.03 -2.35 -5.02
N ALA A 19 30.61 -1.16 -5.18
CA ALA A 19 29.96 -0.02 -5.80
C ALA A 19 29.57 -0.32 -7.26
N LEU A 20 30.49 -0.91 -8.04
CA LEU A 20 30.27 -1.25 -9.43
C LEU A 20 29.18 -2.32 -9.57
N VAL A 21 29.19 -3.35 -8.70
CA VAL A 21 28.10 -4.33 -8.62
C VAL A 21 26.75 -3.65 -8.34
N SER A 22 26.73 -2.71 -7.39
CA SER A 22 25.52 -1.97 -7.05
C SER A 22 25.00 -1.15 -8.25
N TYR A 23 25.85 -0.46 -8.99
CA TYR A 23 25.43 0.27 -10.20
C TYR A 23 24.77 -0.66 -11.22
N VAL A 24 25.39 -1.80 -11.52
CA VAL A 24 24.87 -2.77 -12.50
C VAL A 24 23.56 -3.40 -12.05
N LEU A 25 23.43 -3.79 -10.79
CA LEU A 25 22.21 -4.41 -10.27
C LEU A 25 21.04 -3.43 -10.12
N ASN A 26 21.30 -2.12 -10.13
CA ASN A 26 20.28 -1.07 -10.15
C ASN A 26 20.06 -0.45 -11.55
N ASN A 27 20.57 -1.09 -12.63
CA ASN A 27 20.47 -0.62 -14.03
C ASN A 27 21.04 0.80 -14.25
N ARG A 28 22.07 1.17 -13.51
CA ARG A 28 22.76 2.46 -13.57
C ARG A 28 24.19 2.33 -14.09
N GLU A 29 24.47 1.28 -14.86
CA GLU A 29 25.80 1.00 -15.41
C GLU A 29 26.37 2.11 -16.28
N ARG A 30 25.51 2.88 -16.96
CA ARG A 30 25.93 4.03 -17.78
C ARG A 30 26.58 5.15 -16.94
N GLU A 31 26.05 5.39 -15.73
CA GLU A 31 26.57 6.41 -14.81
C GLU A 31 27.99 6.07 -14.32
N ALA A 32 28.23 4.79 -14.10
CA ALA A 32 29.55 4.30 -13.65
C ALA A 32 30.45 3.88 -14.82
N ARG A 33 30.04 4.12 -16.08
CA ARG A 33 30.77 3.75 -17.31
C ARG A 33 31.22 2.28 -17.32
N VAL A 34 30.33 1.38 -16.86
CA VAL A 34 30.60 -0.05 -16.79
C VAL A 34 30.52 -0.65 -18.19
N SER A 35 31.50 -1.45 -18.60
CA SER A 35 31.44 -2.13 -19.89
C SER A 35 30.28 -3.14 -19.95
N PRO A 36 29.66 -3.35 -21.12
CA PRO A 36 28.58 -4.32 -21.29
C PRO A 36 29.00 -5.74 -20.87
N GLU A 37 30.24 -6.10 -21.11
CA GLU A 37 30.80 -7.39 -20.74
C GLU A 37 30.88 -7.58 -19.22
N THR A 38 31.38 -6.57 -18.51
CA THR A 38 31.44 -6.57 -17.03
C THR A 38 30.04 -6.61 -16.43
N ALA A 39 29.11 -5.82 -16.96
CA ALA A 39 27.71 -5.82 -16.51
C ALA A 39 27.07 -7.22 -16.70
N LYS A 40 27.31 -7.87 -17.84
CA LYS A 40 26.85 -9.24 -18.10
C LYS A 40 27.44 -10.26 -17.11
N LYS A 41 28.72 -10.17 -16.80
CA LYS A 41 29.40 -11.04 -15.80
C LYS A 41 28.76 -10.86 -14.42
N ILE A 42 28.54 -9.62 -13.97
CA ILE A 42 27.93 -9.32 -12.68
C ILE A 42 26.52 -9.92 -12.61
N ARG A 43 25.66 -9.68 -13.60
CA ARG A 43 24.28 -10.23 -13.62
C ARG A 43 24.27 -11.76 -13.64
N LYS A 44 25.16 -12.39 -14.43
CA LYS A 44 25.29 -13.85 -14.47
C LYS A 44 25.74 -14.41 -13.11
N THR A 45 26.69 -13.77 -12.44
CA THR A 45 27.18 -14.19 -11.12
C THR A 45 26.10 -14.00 -10.06
N ALA A 46 25.37 -12.88 -10.06
CA ALA A 46 24.25 -12.64 -9.16
C ALA A 46 23.19 -13.75 -9.29
N LYS A 47 22.82 -14.12 -10.52
CA LYS A 47 21.89 -15.22 -10.79
C LYS A 47 22.42 -16.56 -10.29
N ARG A 48 23.69 -16.87 -10.54
CA ARG A 48 24.34 -18.13 -10.09
C ARG A 48 24.37 -18.24 -8.57
N LEU A 49 24.60 -17.13 -7.86
CA LEU A 49 24.65 -17.08 -6.39
C LEU A 49 23.26 -16.94 -5.77
N ASN A 50 22.20 -16.96 -6.57
CA ASN A 50 20.81 -16.70 -6.14
C ASN A 50 20.73 -15.43 -5.28
N TYR A 51 21.44 -14.38 -5.69
CA TYR A 51 21.45 -13.11 -4.98
C TYR A 51 20.08 -12.45 -5.07
N GLN A 52 19.54 -12.08 -3.93
CA GLN A 52 18.33 -11.25 -3.82
C GLN A 52 18.71 -9.92 -3.17
N PRO A 53 18.33 -8.79 -3.78
CA PRO A 53 18.54 -7.48 -3.17
C PRO A 53 17.96 -7.44 -1.76
N ASN A 54 18.74 -6.96 -0.80
CA ASN A 54 18.22 -6.73 0.54
C ASN A 54 17.38 -5.45 0.55
N GLN A 55 16.05 -5.60 0.56
CA GLN A 55 15.14 -4.46 0.55
C GLN A 55 15.30 -3.57 1.79
N VAL A 56 15.61 -4.16 2.96
CA VAL A 56 15.89 -3.39 4.18
C VAL A 56 17.10 -2.48 4.01
N ALA A 57 18.19 -2.99 3.40
CA ALA A 57 19.37 -2.18 3.11
C ALA A 57 19.09 -1.10 2.05
N LYS A 58 18.21 -1.40 1.08
CA LYS A 58 17.76 -0.43 0.08
C LYS A 58 16.91 0.67 0.71
N SER A 59 15.94 0.31 1.55
CA SER A 59 15.08 1.28 2.22
C SER A 59 15.86 2.20 3.15
N LEU A 60 16.82 1.68 3.90
CA LEU A 60 17.72 2.49 4.73
C LEU A 60 18.52 3.52 3.91
N LYS A 61 18.96 3.17 2.70
CA LYS A 61 19.70 4.08 1.83
C LYS A 61 18.82 5.10 1.12
N SER A 62 17.62 4.71 0.71
CA SER A 62 16.70 5.56 -0.07
C SER A 62 15.72 6.34 0.81
N GLY A 63 15.55 5.96 2.08
CA GLY A 63 14.49 6.45 2.95
C GLY A 63 13.09 5.95 2.56
N ARG A 64 13.00 4.97 1.63
CA ARG A 64 11.73 4.44 1.10
C ARG A 64 11.71 2.92 1.13
N SER A 65 10.62 2.36 1.64
CA SER A 65 10.40 0.90 1.66
C SER A 65 9.78 0.37 0.37
N LEU A 66 9.15 1.25 -0.42
CA LEU A 66 8.30 0.92 -1.56
C LEU A 66 7.16 -0.04 -1.16
N ALA A 67 6.65 0.11 0.04
CA ALA A 67 5.51 -0.61 0.56
C ALA A 67 4.40 0.36 0.99
N ILE A 68 3.15 -0.03 0.72
CA ILE A 68 1.93 0.69 1.13
C ILE A 68 1.09 -0.26 1.99
N GLY A 69 0.56 0.24 3.10
CA GLY A 69 -0.42 -0.48 3.91
C GLY A 69 -1.83 -0.23 3.39
N LEU A 70 -2.57 -1.28 3.05
CA LEU A 70 -3.99 -1.20 2.77
C LEU A 70 -4.76 -1.82 3.93
N ILE A 71 -5.47 -0.99 4.71
CA ILE A 71 -6.31 -1.43 5.83
C ILE A 71 -7.76 -1.26 5.39
N VAL A 72 -8.49 -2.37 5.35
CA VAL A 72 -9.91 -2.42 5.02
C VAL A 72 -10.71 -3.05 6.17
N ALA A 73 -12.02 -2.98 6.11
CA ALA A 73 -12.86 -3.62 7.12
C ALA A 73 -12.67 -5.14 7.11
N ASP A 74 -12.93 -5.77 5.98
CA ASP A 74 -12.81 -7.23 5.79
C ASP A 74 -12.41 -7.54 4.34
N ILE A 75 -11.23 -8.10 4.15
CA ILE A 75 -10.73 -8.49 2.83
C ILE A 75 -11.53 -9.62 2.18
N SER A 76 -12.26 -10.40 2.96
CA SER A 76 -13.14 -11.46 2.44
C SER A 76 -14.43 -10.91 1.82
N ASN A 77 -14.80 -9.67 2.13
CA ASN A 77 -15.90 -8.98 1.47
C ASN A 77 -15.52 -8.72 0.00
N PRO A 78 -16.34 -9.19 -0.97
CA PRO A 78 -16.06 -9.03 -2.40
C PRO A 78 -15.80 -7.60 -2.84
N PHE A 79 -16.44 -6.61 -2.23
CA PHE A 79 -16.19 -5.19 -2.50
C PHE A 79 -14.74 -4.81 -2.19
N PHE A 80 -14.29 -5.09 -0.97
CA PHE A 80 -12.90 -4.78 -0.58
C PHE A 80 -11.89 -5.67 -1.30
N GLY A 81 -12.24 -6.93 -1.59
CA GLY A 81 -11.39 -7.82 -2.38
C GLY A 81 -11.11 -7.30 -3.80
N GLN A 82 -12.14 -6.80 -4.51
CA GLN A 82 -11.99 -6.20 -5.83
C GLN A 82 -11.21 -4.89 -5.79
N LEU A 83 -11.48 -4.05 -4.79
CA LEU A 83 -10.77 -2.81 -4.58
C LEU A 83 -9.29 -3.06 -4.29
N ALA A 84 -8.99 -4.01 -3.40
CA ALA A 84 -7.64 -4.43 -3.06
C ALA A 84 -6.87 -4.92 -4.30
N ARG A 85 -7.49 -5.75 -5.14
CA ARG A 85 -6.88 -6.22 -6.39
C ARG A 85 -6.54 -5.07 -7.34
N THR A 86 -7.46 -4.10 -7.48
CA THR A 86 -7.24 -2.93 -8.33
C THR A 86 -6.09 -2.06 -7.79
N ILE A 87 -6.02 -1.87 -6.47
CA ILE A 87 -4.95 -1.10 -5.82
C ILE A 87 -3.61 -1.84 -6.00
N GLU A 88 -3.56 -3.16 -5.80
CA GLU A 88 -2.36 -3.98 -6.00
C GLU A 88 -1.81 -3.82 -7.42
N ASP A 89 -2.64 -4.03 -8.44
CA ASP A 89 -2.23 -3.93 -9.85
C ASP A 89 -1.69 -2.54 -10.23
N ARG A 90 -2.25 -1.49 -9.64
CA ARG A 90 -1.78 -0.11 -9.86
C ARG A 90 -0.50 0.19 -9.10
N SER A 91 -0.40 -0.29 -7.88
CA SER A 91 0.79 -0.12 -7.02
C SER A 91 1.99 -0.85 -7.59
N GLU A 92 1.82 -2.08 -8.10
CA GLU A 92 2.88 -2.85 -8.76
C GLU A 92 3.46 -2.09 -9.96
N LYS A 93 2.60 -1.51 -10.81
CA LYS A 93 3.03 -0.68 -11.95
C LYS A 93 3.82 0.55 -11.52
N ALA A 94 3.56 1.07 -10.32
CA ALA A 94 4.29 2.17 -9.71
C ALA A 94 5.53 1.72 -8.91
N GLY A 95 5.81 0.42 -8.85
CA GLY A 95 6.93 -0.16 -8.14
C GLY A 95 6.72 -0.34 -6.64
N TYR A 96 5.47 -0.31 -6.18
CA TYR A 96 5.10 -0.51 -4.77
C TYR A 96 4.52 -1.90 -4.53
N THR A 97 4.81 -2.43 -3.35
CA THR A 97 4.15 -3.63 -2.80
C THR A 97 3.03 -3.20 -1.86
N VAL A 98 1.86 -3.82 -1.95
CA VAL A 98 0.75 -3.58 -1.02
C VAL A 98 0.73 -4.64 0.06
N ILE A 99 0.62 -4.22 1.31
CA ILE A 99 0.44 -5.08 2.48
C ILE A 99 -1.00 -4.92 2.94
N PHE A 100 -1.77 -6.00 2.81
CA PHE A 100 -3.19 -6.03 3.15
C PHE A 100 -3.40 -6.35 4.64
N ALA A 101 -4.41 -5.71 5.24
CA ALA A 101 -4.84 -6.01 6.60
C ALA A 101 -6.33 -5.74 6.76
N SER A 102 -7.03 -6.60 7.52
CA SER A 102 -8.43 -6.44 7.89
C SER A 102 -8.54 -5.94 9.32
N SER A 103 -9.32 -4.86 9.52
CA SER A 103 -9.56 -4.28 10.84
C SER A 103 -10.77 -4.90 11.54
N ASP A 104 -11.61 -5.65 10.81
CA ASP A 104 -12.87 -6.24 11.27
C ASP A 104 -13.82 -5.19 11.90
N GLU A 105 -13.88 -3.99 11.29
CA GLU A 105 -14.62 -2.81 11.79
C GLU A 105 -14.24 -2.41 13.22
N ASN A 106 -13.07 -2.79 13.68
CA ASN A 106 -12.64 -2.59 15.06
C ASN A 106 -11.49 -1.58 15.15
N ALA A 107 -11.71 -0.49 15.91
CA ALA A 107 -10.73 0.59 16.07
C ALA A 107 -9.43 0.12 16.74
N GLU A 108 -9.50 -0.81 17.70
CA GLU A 108 -8.30 -1.32 18.37
C GLU A 108 -7.47 -2.18 17.44
N SER A 109 -8.12 -3.07 16.66
CA SER A 109 -7.47 -3.85 15.61
C SER A 109 -6.81 -2.96 14.57
N SER A 110 -7.53 -1.96 14.08
CA SER A 110 -6.99 -0.95 13.16
C SER A 110 -5.73 -0.26 13.71
N ASN A 111 -5.76 0.14 14.99
CA ASN A 111 -4.60 0.75 15.66
C ASN A 111 -3.40 -0.19 15.75
N LYS A 112 -3.62 -1.46 16.12
CA LYS A 112 -2.57 -2.49 16.16
C LYS A 112 -1.92 -2.68 14.79
N LEU A 113 -2.74 -2.76 13.75
CA LEU A 113 -2.28 -2.91 12.36
C LEU A 113 -1.48 -1.69 11.90
N MET A 114 -1.98 -0.48 12.13
CA MET A 114 -1.26 0.74 11.78
C MET A 114 0.10 0.80 12.45
N LYS A 115 0.18 0.57 13.78
CA LYS A 115 1.44 0.54 14.52
C LYS A 115 2.42 -0.51 13.97
N ALA A 116 1.91 -1.71 13.66
CA ALA A 116 2.74 -2.78 13.10
C ALA A 116 3.32 -2.43 11.73
N LEU A 117 2.55 -1.72 10.90
CA LEU A 117 2.98 -1.29 9.57
C LEU A 117 3.92 -0.07 9.64
N ILE A 118 3.69 0.88 10.54
CA ILE A 118 4.61 1.99 10.82
C ILE A 118 5.98 1.44 11.26
N ASN A 119 6.00 0.46 12.16
CA ASN A 119 7.25 -0.18 12.61
C ASN A 119 7.98 -0.91 11.49
N ARG A 120 7.31 -1.28 10.40
CA ARG A 120 7.90 -1.82 9.17
C ARG A 120 8.35 -0.74 8.20
N GLN A 121 8.22 0.53 8.61
CA GLN A 121 8.64 1.69 7.81
C GLN A 121 7.99 1.73 6.42
N ILE A 122 6.68 1.40 6.32
CA ILE A 122 5.96 1.56 5.05
C ILE A 122 5.88 3.04 4.67
N ASP A 123 5.78 3.31 3.37
CA ASP A 123 5.83 4.68 2.83
C ASP A 123 4.51 5.43 2.99
N GLY A 124 3.39 4.72 3.21
CA GLY A 124 2.09 5.35 3.40
C GLY A 124 0.95 4.34 3.51
N PHE A 125 -0.26 4.86 3.68
CA PHE A 125 -1.46 4.07 3.90
C PHE A 125 -2.58 4.40 2.92
N ILE A 126 -3.39 3.38 2.62
CA ILE A 126 -4.74 3.49 2.09
C ILE A 126 -5.65 2.84 3.12
N ILE A 127 -6.65 3.56 3.63
CA ILE A 127 -7.43 3.12 4.80
C ILE A 127 -8.93 3.29 4.52
N ALA A 128 -9.71 2.20 4.68
CA ALA A 128 -11.13 2.28 4.93
C ALA A 128 -11.33 2.36 6.45
N PRO A 129 -11.58 3.54 7.03
CA PRO A 129 -11.53 3.72 8.47
C PRO A 129 -12.71 3.04 9.17
N ALA A 130 -12.47 2.41 10.31
CA ALA A 130 -13.50 1.94 11.22
C ALA A 130 -13.97 3.08 12.12
N GLU A 131 -15.17 2.96 12.68
CA GLU A 131 -15.68 3.91 13.68
C GLU A 131 -14.72 3.99 14.88
N GLY A 132 -14.50 5.20 15.42
CA GLY A 132 -13.59 5.44 16.54
C GLY A 132 -12.09 5.48 16.18
N THR A 133 -11.74 5.55 14.88
CA THR A 133 -10.33 5.61 14.44
C THR A 133 -9.77 7.02 14.25
N GLN A 134 -10.52 8.07 14.59
CA GLN A 134 -10.13 9.46 14.36
C GLN A 134 -8.78 9.84 15.00
N ALA A 135 -8.57 9.43 16.26
CA ALA A 135 -7.31 9.70 16.96
C ALA A 135 -6.09 9.08 16.26
N GLN A 136 -6.27 7.93 15.63
CA GLN A 136 -5.23 7.22 14.88
C GLN A 136 -4.88 7.97 13.58
N LEU A 137 -5.90 8.46 12.88
CA LEU A 137 -5.72 9.25 11.65
C LEU A 137 -5.06 10.61 11.96
N GLN A 138 -5.45 11.25 13.08
CA GLN A 138 -4.78 12.45 13.57
C GLN A 138 -3.31 12.20 13.89
N TYR A 139 -2.98 11.05 14.48
CA TYR A 139 -1.59 10.66 14.73
C TYR A 139 -0.80 10.51 13.43
N LEU A 140 -1.34 9.83 12.40
CA LEU A 140 -0.68 9.72 11.09
C LEU A 140 -0.39 11.10 10.52
N LYS A 141 -1.36 12.01 10.58
CA LYS A 141 -1.22 13.40 10.10
C LYS A 141 -0.14 14.16 10.86
N ALA A 142 -0.17 14.14 12.19
CA ALA A 142 0.81 14.81 13.04
C ALA A 142 2.24 14.26 12.85
N SER A 143 2.35 12.97 12.51
CA SER A 143 3.62 12.30 12.22
C SER A 143 4.09 12.45 10.76
N ASN A 144 3.36 13.21 9.93
CA ASN A 144 3.63 13.35 8.50
C ASN A 144 3.71 12.02 7.75
N ILE A 145 2.96 11.00 8.19
CA ILE A 145 2.86 9.72 7.49
C ILE A 145 1.77 9.86 6.42
N PRO A 146 2.09 9.68 5.12
CA PRO A 146 1.12 9.84 4.06
C PRO A 146 -0.03 8.82 4.17
N PHE A 147 -1.26 9.27 4.02
CA PHE A 147 -2.42 8.38 3.93
C PHE A 147 -3.55 8.97 3.08
N VAL A 148 -4.37 8.08 2.54
CA VAL A 148 -5.60 8.37 1.82
C VAL A 148 -6.72 7.52 2.41
N LEU A 149 -7.88 8.11 2.63
CA LEU A 149 -9.07 7.38 3.03
C LEU A 149 -9.84 6.88 1.81
N ILE A 150 -10.44 5.72 1.92
CA ILE A 150 -11.26 5.12 0.86
C ILE A 150 -12.59 4.64 1.43
N ASP A 151 -13.63 4.61 0.57
CA ASP A 151 -14.98 4.15 0.88
C ASP A 151 -15.72 5.06 1.86
N ARG A 152 -15.06 5.51 2.91
CA ARG A 152 -15.59 6.36 3.97
C ARG A 152 -14.52 7.30 4.53
N TYR A 153 -14.96 8.39 5.17
CA TYR A 153 -14.08 9.39 5.78
C TYR A 153 -14.74 10.02 7.01
N PHE A 154 -13.99 10.84 7.72
CA PHE A 154 -14.50 11.68 8.81
C PHE A 154 -14.35 13.14 8.42
N GLU A 155 -15.42 13.93 8.51
CA GLU A 155 -15.43 15.35 8.11
C GLU A 155 -14.42 16.19 8.90
N GLU A 156 -14.25 15.86 10.18
CA GLU A 156 -13.30 16.53 11.07
C GLU A 156 -11.83 16.19 10.77
N ILE A 157 -11.56 15.17 9.96
CA ILE A 157 -10.20 14.78 9.56
C ILE A 157 -9.90 15.37 8.18
N ASN A 158 -9.15 16.47 8.16
CA ASN A 158 -8.66 17.03 6.90
C ASN A 158 -7.60 16.10 6.28
N ALA A 159 -8.04 15.17 5.44
CA ALA A 159 -7.25 14.20 4.70
C ALA A 159 -7.77 14.05 3.27
N SER A 160 -6.94 13.54 2.36
CA SER A 160 -7.41 13.12 1.03
C SER A 160 -8.26 11.88 1.14
N TYR A 161 -9.36 11.82 0.39
CA TYR A 161 -10.23 10.65 0.36
C TYR A 161 -10.78 10.36 -1.04
N VAL A 162 -11.17 9.11 -1.26
CA VAL A 162 -11.85 8.63 -2.46
C VAL A 162 -13.07 7.83 -2.03
N VAL A 163 -14.26 8.31 -2.35
CA VAL A 163 -15.54 7.71 -1.96
C VAL A 163 -16.49 7.64 -3.15
N SER A 164 -17.48 6.78 -3.06
CA SER A 164 -18.60 6.75 -4.01
C SER A 164 -19.62 7.84 -3.65
N ASP A 165 -20.30 8.37 -4.67
CA ASP A 165 -21.39 9.32 -4.48
C ASP A 165 -22.68 8.56 -4.08
N ASN A 166 -22.70 8.09 -2.84
CA ASN A 166 -23.80 7.29 -2.30
C ASN A 166 -25.09 8.08 -2.18
N PHE A 167 -24.99 9.39 -1.92
CA PHE A 167 -26.18 10.25 -1.83
C PHE A 167 -26.92 10.29 -3.17
N ASN A 168 -26.25 10.67 -4.26
CA ASN A 168 -26.90 10.74 -5.56
C ASN A 168 -27.34 9.37 -6.05
N ALA A 169 -26.58 8.31 -5.81
CA ALA A 169 -26.98 6.95 -6.16
C ALA A 169 -28.29 6.54 -5.46
N THR A 170 -28.40 6.79 -4.14
CA THR A 170 -29.60 6.49 -3.36
C THR A 170 -30.78 7.38 -3.75
N PHE A 171 -30.52 8.67 -3.98
CA PHE A 171 -31.53 9.61 -4.45
C PHE A 171 -32.14 9.17 -5.79
N GLU A 172 -31.29 8.83 -6.77
CA GLU A 172 -31.77 8.38 -8.09
C GLU A 172 -32.54 7.05 -7.99
N ALA A 173 -32.07 6.09 -7.20
CA ALA A 173 -32.78 4.84 -6.97
C ALA A 173 -34.17 5.08 -6.36
N THR A 174 -34.24 5.94 -5.35
CA THR A 174 -35.53 6.32 -4.71
C THR A 174 -36.44 7.03 -5.70
N ARG A 175 -35.90 7.96 -6.50
CA ARG A 175 -36.64 8.68 -7.54
C ARG A 175 -37.26 7.74 -8.58
N GLU A 176 -36.52 6.71 -9.00
CA GLU A 176 -37.02 5.70 -9.94
C GLU A 176 -38.21 4.87 -9.35
N LEU A 177 -38.13 4.54 -8.07
CA LEU A 177 -39.24 3.86 -7.39
C LEU A 177 -40.49 4.76 -7.34
N LEU A 178 -40.34 6.03 -7.01
CA LEU A 178 -41.43 7.00 -7.00
C LEU A 178 -42.06 7.20 -8.38
N LYS A 179 -41.26 7.31 -9.43
CA LYS A 179 -41.76 7.39 -10.83
C LYS A 179 -42.58 6.17 -11.23
N LYS A 180 -42.24 4.99 -10.73
CA LYS A 180 -43.02 3.75 -10.93
C LYS A 180 -44.29 3.67 -10.11
N GLY A 181 -44.60 4.69 -9.32
CA GLY A 181 -45.85 4.80 -8.52
C GLY A 181 -45.79 4.15 -7.15
N TYR A 182 -44.64 3.67 -6.71
CA TYR A 182 -44.49 3.13 -5.35
C TYR A 182 -44.60 4.27 -4.31
N LYS A 183 -45.48 4.11 -3.32
CA LYS A 183 -45.75 5.11 -2.28
C LYS A 183 -45.15 4.74 -0.92
N LYS A 184 -44.80 3.48 -0.73
CA LYS A 184 -44.19 2.97 0.50
C LYS A 184 -42.88 2.33 0.13
N ILE A 185 -41.77 2.95 0.56
CA ILE A 185 -40.42 2.55 0.25
C ILE A 185 -39.72 2.22 1.57
N GLY A 186 -39.17 1.01 1.69
CA GLY A 186 -38.33 0.60 2.80
C GLY A 186 -36.86 0.89 2.48
N PHE A 187 -36.12 1.35 3.46
CA PHE A 187 -34.68 1.57 3.36
C PHE A 187 -33.94 0.79 4.46
N VAL A 188 -32.93 0.04 4.08
CA VAL A 188 -32.10 -0.73 5.02
C VAL A 188 -30.68 -0.19 4.95
N ARG A 189 -30.12 0.18 6.09
CA ARG A 189 -28.74 0.66 6.21
C ARG A 189 -28.05 0.10 7.45
N TYR A 190 -26.74 0.20 7.49
CA TYR A 190 -26.00 -0.04 8.73
C TYR A 190 -26.31 1.05 9.77
N ASN A 191 -26.45 0.65 11.03
CA ASN A 191 -26.62 1.59 12.13
C ASN A 191 -25.26 2.02 12.68
N ASN A 192 -24.59 2.91 11.99
CA ASN A 192 -23.33 3.53 12.42
C ASN A 192 -23.30 5.00 11.99
N GLU A 193 -22.37 5.77 12.56
CA GLU A 193 -22.20 7.20 12.28
C GLU A 193 -21.20 7.49 11.16
N LEU A 194 -20.79 6.48 10.41
CA LEU A 194 -19.86 6.66 9.30
C LEU A 194 -20.54 7.36 8.12
N GLN A 195 -19.84 8.30 7.52
CA GLN A 195 -20.38 9.20 6.48
C GLN A 195 -21.00 8.47 5.27
N HIS A 196 -20.47 7.30 4.89
CA HIS A 196 -21.03 6.51 3.77
C HIS A 196 -22.42 5.93 4.02
N THR A 197 -22.95 6.04 5.25
CA THR A 197 -24.29 5.58 5.65
C THR A 197 -25.27 6.74 5.90
N GLN A 198 -24.81 7.98 5.84
CA GLN A 198 -25.63 9.18 5.93
C GLN A 198 -26.17 9.53 4.55
#